data_73c42dad354dc1970457899cbe500c9c
#
_entry.id   73c42dad354dc1970457899cbe500c9c
#
_cell.length_a   1.000
_cell.length_b   1.000
_cell.length_c   1.000
_cell.angle_alpha   90.00
_cell.angle_beta   90.00
_cell.angle_gamma   90.00
#
_symmetry.space_group_name_H-M   'P 1'
#
loop_
_entity.id
_entity.type
_entity.pdbx_description
1 polymer ?
#
loop_
_entity_poly.entity_id
_entity_poly.type
_entity_poly.pdbx_seq_one_letter_code
_entity_poly.pdbx_strand_id
1 'polypeptide(L)'
;EVKKSMNMYDWAKEKDDLVEVIYACMDGYVYFLDLETGEATRDPLYLGFTFKGAGALDPRGYPIMYVGAGYDSNEGTARVFVVNLLDYSVMYTFGNNDEFSLRGNLSYFDSSALVDAATDTLIYPGENGILYLIKLNTSYDPEAGTLSINPDHIVKWRYYGTRTSVGSYWLGMEDSAAIYDGYLFIADNGGNLMCLNLNTLQLVWVQDVLDDSNSTPV
;
A
#
# COMPACT_ATOMS: atom_id res chain seq x y z
N GLU A 1 6.96 10.04 24.18
CA GLU A 1 7.82 9.08 24.89
C GLU A 1 7.61 7.72 24.30
N VAL A 2 8.55 7.26 23.48
CA VAL A 2 8.66 5.82 23.22
C VAL A 2 8.81 5.17 24.57
N LYS A 3 7.80 4.43 25.02
CA LYS A 3 7.84 3.79 26.33
C LYS A 3 9.05 2.88 26.37
N LYS A 4 10.11 3.29 27.05
CA LYS A 4 11.28 2.48 27.34
C LYS A 4 10.96 1.15 28.07
N SER A 5 9.69 0.95 28.44
CA SER A 5 9.21 -0.22 29.18
C SER A 5 8.61 -1.31 28.29
N MET A 6 8.49 -1.11 26.98
CA MET A 6 8.00 -2.13 26.08
C MET A 6 9.09 -2.46 25.08
N ASN A 7 9.93 -3.39 25.44
CA ASN A 7 10.86 -3.98 24.52
C ASN A 7 10.06 -4.89 23.59
N MET A 8 9.77 -4.42 22.37
CA MET A 8 9.03 -5.18 21.35
C MET A 8 9.72 -6.53 21.07
N TYR A 9 11.02 -6.59 21.24
CA TYR A 9 11.80 -7.81 21.12
C TYR A 9 11.48 -8.84 22.22
N ASP A 10 11.34 -8.40 23.47
CA ASP A 10 10.95 -9.29 24.56
C ASP A 10 9.52 -9.78 24.41
N TRP A 11 8.62 -8.92 23.91
CA TRP A 11 7.25 -9.33 23.60
C TRP A 11 7.19 -10.39 22.48
N ALA A 12 8.02 -10.26 21.46
CA ALA A 12 8.12 -11.25 20.38
C ALA A 12 8.68 -12.60 20.89
N LYS A 13 9.63 -12.56 21.82
CA LYS A 13 10.22 -13.75 22.46
C LYS A 13 9.27 -14.50 23.38
N GLU A 14 8.30 -13.82 23.97
CA GLU A 14 7.29 -14.45 24.84
C GLU A 14 6.29 -15.28 24.03
N LYS A 15 6.30 -15.17 22.71
CA LYS A 15 5.49 -16.01 21.81
C LYS A 15 6.34 -17.19 21.35
N ASP A 16 5.84 -18.40 21.59
CA ASP A 16 6.45 -19.64 21.08
C ASP A 16 6.33 -19.75 19.53
N ASP A 17 5.74 -18.74 18.88
CA ASP A 17 5.52 -18.70 17.45
C ASP A 17 6.67 -18.01 16.72
N LEU A 18 7.02 -18.51 15.55
CA LEU A 18 7.97 -17.90 14.64
C LEU A 18 7.50 -16.49 14.26
N VAL A 19 8.34 -15.49 14.51
CA VAL A 19 8.10 -14.12 14.07
C VAL A 19 8.98 -13.82 12.86
N GLU A 20 8.34 -13.46 11.75
CA GLU A 20 9.01 -13.17 10.49
C GLU A 20 9.06 -11.67 10.22
N VAL A 21 10.20 -11.22 9.68
CA VAL A 21 10.33 -9.95 8.97
C VAL A 21 10.06 -10.21 7.49
N ILE A 22 9.06 -9.53 6.94
CA ILE A 22 8.73 -9.62 5.51
C ILE A 22 9.29 -8.36 4.82
N TYR A 23 10.13 -8.56 3.83
CA TYR A 23 10.85 -7.49 3.15
C TYR A 23 10.73 -7.60 1.63
N ALA A 24 10.09 -6.59 1.00
CA ALA A 24 10.03 -6.46 -0.46
C ALA A 24 11.25 -5.69 -0.96
N CYS A 25 11.97 -6.24 -1.94
CA CYS A 25 13.27 -5.74 -2.40
C CYS A 25 13.23 -5.28 -3.85
N MET A 26 14.15 -4.39 -4.20
CA MET A 26 14.28 -3.87 -5.57
C MET A 26 14.64 -4.93 -6.63
N ASP A 27 15.07 -6.11 -6.20
CA ASP A 27 15.37 -7.26 -7.09
C ASP A 27 14.12 -8.04 -7.55
N GLY A 28 12.93 -7.61 -7.11
CA GLY A 28 11.65 -8.23 -7.45
C GLY A 28 11.23 -9.38 -6.54
N TYR A 29 11.98 -9.63 -5.46
CA TYR A 29 11.66 -10.65 -4.47
C TYR A 29 11.06 -10.05 -3.20
N VAL A 30 10.21 -10.83 -2.55
CA VAL A 30 9.78 -10.65 -1.17
C VAL A 30 10.46 -11.72 -0.33
N TYR A 31 11.24 -11.28 0.66
CA TYR A 31 12.00 -12.13 1.57
C TYR A 31 11.26 -12.32 2.88
N PHE A 32 11.44 -13.50 3.48
CA PHE A 32 10.87 -13.88 4.77
C PHE A 32 12.02 -14.30 5.68
N LEU A 33 12.29 -13.51 6.69
CA LEU A 33 13.46 -13.65 7.54
C LEU A 33 13.04 -13.86 8.99
N ASP A 34 13.70 -14.73 9.68
CA ASP A 34 13.54 -14.89 11.13
C ASP A 34 13.93 -13.60 11.85
N LEU A 35 13.09 -13.15 12.77
CA LEU A 35 13.30 -11.89 13.50
C LEU A 35 14.60 -11.87 14.31
N GLU A 36 15.01 -13.01 14.87
CA GLU A 36 16.17 -13.06 15.79
C GLU A 36 17.49 -13.29 15.06
N THR A 37 17.47 -14.11 14.01
CA THR A 37 18.69 -14.55 13.33
C THR A 37 18.94 -13.85 12.01
N GLY A 38 17.89 -13.32 11.36
CA GLY A 38 17.93 -12.78 10.01
C GLY A 38 18.09 -13.86 8.93
N GLU A 39 18.04 -15.13 9.31
CA GLU A 39 18.09 -16.21 8.34
C GLU A 39 16.75 -16.37 7.60
N ALA A 40 16.80 -16.85 6.37
CA ALA A 40 15.58 -17.10 5.59
C ALA A 40 14.77 -18.24 6.25
N THR A 41 13.49 -17.98 6.50
CA THR A 41 12.55 -18.96 7.05
C THR A 41 11.92 -19.83 5.95
N ARG A 42 11.94 -19.31 4.72
CA ARG A 42 11.39 -19.97 3.52
C ARG A 42 11.99 -19.36 2.25
N ASP A 43 11.69 -19.98 1.11
CA ASP A 43 12.10 -19.45 -0.19
C ASP A 43 11.45 -18.08 -0.45
N PRO A 44 12.18 -17.13 -1.05
CA PRO A 44 11.64 -15.81 -1.36
C PRO A 44 10.58 -15.90 -2.48
N LEU A 45 9.56 -15.07 -2.40
CA LEU A 45 8.53 -14.94 -3.41
C LEU A 45 8.95 -13.98 -4.52
N TYR A 46 9.11 -14.47 -5.75
CA TYR A 46 9.40 -13.65 -6.91
C TYR A 46 8.12 -13.11 -7.55
N LEU A 47 7.98 -11.79 -7.64
CA LEU A 47 6.84 -11.12 -8.28
C LEU A 47 7.23 -10.39 -9.58
N GLY A 48 8.53 -10.35 -9.92
CA GLY A 48 9.02 -9.84 -11.20
C GLY A 48 9.08 -8.32 -11.33
N PHE A 49 8.92 -7.58 -10.23
CA PHE A 49 8.89 -6.11 -10.23
C PHE A 49 9.82 -5.52 -9.18
N THR A 50 10.22 -4.27 -9.39
CA THR A 50 11.04 -3.52 -8.44
C THR A 50 10.16 -2.95 -7.35
N PHE A 51 10.43 -3.30 -6.09
CA PHE A 51 9.75 -2.75 -4.92
C PHE A 51 10.59 -1.64 -4.30
N LYS A 52 9.99 -0.46 -4.10
CA LYS A 52 10.60 0.68 -3.43
C LYS A 52 9.82 1.07 -2.17
N GLY A 53 8.52 0.88 -2.20
CA GLY A 53 7.63 1.13 -1.07
C GLY A 53 7.62 -0.03 -0.07
N ALA A 54 7.18 0.26 1.15
CA ALA A 54 6.99 -0.77 2.16
C ALA A 54 5.71 -1.55 1.91
N GLY A 55 5.78 -2.88 2.02
CA GLY A 55 4.59 -3.72 2.09
C GLY A 55 3.81 -3.46 3.38
N ALA A 56 2.51 -3.67 3.33
CA ALA A 56 1.63 -3.61 4.49
C ALA A 56 0.95 -4.96 4.71
N LEU A 57 0.80 -5.35 5.98
CA LEU A 57 0.02 -6.51 6.37
C LEU A 57 -1.42 -6.10 6.70
N ASP A 58 -2.34 -7.04 6.58
CA ASP A 58 -3.73 -6.79 6.93
C ASP A 58 -3.86 -6.52 8.44
N PRO A 59 -4.44 -5.36 8.85
CA PRO A 59 -4.50 -4.96 10.26
C PRO A 59 -5.42 -5.86 11.13
N ARG A 60 -6.24 -6.70 10.50
CA ARG A 60 -7.10 -7.67 11.19
C ARG A 60 -6.34 -8.94 11.58
N GLY A 61 -5.07 -9.05 11.19
CA GLY A 61 -4.26 -10.26 11.38
C GLY A 61 -4.55 -11.35 10.35
N TYR A 62 -5.24 -11.01 9.25
CA TYR A 62 -5.40 -11.93 8.14
C TYR A 62 -4.06 -12.11 7.38
N PRO A 63 -3.75 -13.30 6.87
CA PRO A 63 -2.49 -13.57 6.19
C PRO A 63 -2.48 -12.98 4.77
N ILE A 64 -2.61 -11.65 4.69
CA ILE A 64 -2.62 -10.88 3.45
C ILE A 64 -1.52 -9.84 3.50
N MET A 65 -0.72 -9.77 2.43
CA MET A 65 0.22 -8.68 2.19
C MET A 65 -0.24 -7.85 0.99
N TYR A 66 -0.12 -6.54 1.15
CA TYR A 66 -0.33 -5.55 0.09
C TYR A 66 1.02 -4.91 -0.23
N VAL A 67 1.44 -4.94 -1.49
CA VAL A 67 2.73 -4.36 -1.89
C VAL A 67 2.64 -3.74 -3.27
N GLY A 68 3.10 -2.51 -3.38
CA GLY A 68 3.18 -1.78 -4.63
C GLY A 68 4.54 -1.96 -5.30
N ALA A 69 4.53 -2.09 -6.61
CA ALA A 69 5.71 -2.30 -7.42
C ALA A 69 5.94 -1.17 -8.40
N GLY A 70 7.21 -0.94 -8.73
CA GLY A 70 7.63 -0.03 -9.77
C GLY A 70 7.54 -0.63 -11.17
N TYR A 71 7.95 0.17 -12.14
CA TYR A 71 8.01 -0.24 -13.54
C TYR A 71 9.17 -1.20 -13.77
N ASP A 72 8.87 -2.29 -14.45
CA ASP A 72 9.87 -3.19 -15.02
C ASP A 72 9.70 -3.25 -16.53
N SER A 73 10.78 -3.00 -17.27
CA SER A 73 10.77 -2.98 -18.73
C SER A 73 10.49 -4.36 -19.35
N ASN A 74 10.73 -5.44 -18.62
CA ASN A 74 10.53 -6.80 -19.10
C ASN A 74 9.12 -7.32 -18.78
N GLU A 75 8.59 -6.93 -17.61
CA GLU A 75 7.31 -7.43 -17.09
C GLU A 75 6.14 -6.46 -17.35
N GLY A 76 6.44 -5.26 -17.82
CA GLY A 76 5.45 -4.23 -18.15
C GLY A 76 5.27 -3.17 -17.07
N THR A 77 4.05 -2.70 -16.92
CA THR A 77 3.74 -1.53 -16.09
C THR A 77 3.64 -1.85 -14.60
N ALA A 78 3.87 -0.83 -13.77
CA ALA A 78 3.72 -0.88 -12.32
C ALA A 78 2.31 -1.31 -11.89
N ARG A 79 2.22 -1.99 -10.78
CA ARG A 79 0.96 -2.47 -10.19
C ARG A 79 1.08 -2.70 -8.69
N VAL A 80 -0.05 -2.79 -8.03
CA VAL A 80 -0.14 -3.26 -6.64
C VAL A 80 -0.52 -4.73 -6.65
N PHE A 81 0.13 -5.52 -5.79
CA PHE A 81 -0.17 -6.92 -5.55
C PHE A 81 -0.89 -7.09 -4.22
N VAL A 82 -1.92 -7.91 -4.20
CA VAL A 82 -2.54 -8.46 -2.99
C VAL A 82 -2.19 -9.94 -2.94
N VAL A 83 -1.39 -10.31 -1.95
CA VAL A 83 -0.75 -11.63 -1.85
C VAL A 83 -1.33 -12.39 -0.66
N ASN A 84 -1.73 -13.64 -0.90
CA ASN A 84 -2.08 -14.60 0.13
C ASN A 84 -0.80 -15.17 0.76
N LEU A 85 -0.59 -14.96 2.05
CA LEU A 85 0.58 -15.46 2.77
C LEU A 85 0.46 -16.92 3.24
N LEU A 86 -0.69 -17.58 3.02
CA LEU A 86 -0.83 -19.02 3.28
C LEU A 86 -0.17 -19.87 2.20
N ASP A 87 -0.29 -19.45 0.93
CA ASP A 87 0.16 -20.22 -0.24
C ASP A 87 0.99 -19.39 -1.23
N TYR A 88 1.23 -18.10 -0.93
CA TYR A 88 1.96 -17.13 -1.76
C TYR A 88 1.32 -16.83 -3.12
N SER A 89 0.08 -17.17 -3.31
CA SER A 89 -0.65 -16.80 -4.52
C SER A 89 -0.95 -15.31 -4.57
N VAL A 90 -0.90 -14.75 -5.78
CA VAL A 90 -1.39 -13.40 -6.04
C VAL A 90 -2.91 -13.46 -6.20
N MET A 91 -3.65 -12.93 -5.23
CA MET A 91 -5.11 -12.94 -5.24
C MET A 91 -5.70 -11.87 -6.13
N TYR A 92 -5.04 -10.70 -6.21
CA TYR A 92 -5.52 -9.57 -6.98
C TYR A 92 -4.39 -8.61 -7.35
N THR A 93 -4.53 -7.93 -8.49
CA THR A 93 -3.65 -6.84 -8.89
C THR A 93 -4.45 -5.69 -9.45
N PHE A 94 -3.94 -4.46 -9.29
CA PHE A 94 -4.55 -3.26 -9.85
C PHE A 94 -3.50 -2.19 -10.14
N GLY A 95 -3.90 -1.13 -10.82
CA GLY A 95 -3.05 0.00 -11.17
C GLY A 95 -2.37 -0.13 -12.52
N ASN A 96 -2.18 -1.34 -13.02
CA ASN A 96 -1.55 -1.60 -14.30
C ASN A 96 -2.40 -1.10 -15.47
N ASN A 97 -1.83 -0.26 -16.33
CA ASN A 97 -2.49 0.30 -17.53
C ASN A 97 -3.86 0.92 -17.23
N ASP A 98 -4.02 1.57 -16.09
CA ASP A 98 -5.29 2.16 -15.71
C ASP A 98 -5.65 3.31 -16.65
N GLU A 99 -6.80 3.23 -17.31
CA GLU A 99 -7.29 4.24 -18.26
C GLU A 99 -7.54 5.62 -17.61
N PHE A 100 -7.72 5.64 -16.28
CA PHE A 100 -7.90 6.87 -15.51
C PHE A 100 -6.60 7.47 -15.00
N SER A 101 -5.44 6.85 -15.30
CA SER A 101 -4.13 7.37 -14.91
C SER A 101 -3.93 8.80 -15.41
N LEU A 102 -3.44 9.66 -14.54
CA LEU A 102 -3.03 11.03 -14.88
C LEU A 102 -1.60 11.09 -15.41
N ARG A 103 -0.81 10.02 -15.27
CA ARG A 103 0.61 9.95 -15.63
C ARG A 103 0.95 8.91 -16.70
N GLY A 104 -0.05 8.23 -17.26
CA GLY A 104 0.19 7.14 -18.21
C GLY A 104 0.69 5.87 -17.53
N ASN A 105 1.58 5.12 -18.18
CA ASN A 105 1.99 3.78 -17.75
C ASN A 105 3.33 3.72 -17.01
N LEU A 106 4.02 4.85 -16.84
CA LEU A 106 5.35 4.93 -16.22
C LEU A 106 5.27 5.34 -14.75
N SER A 107 4.27 4.85 -14.06
CA SER A 107 4.06 5.15 -12.64
C SER A 107 4.68 4.08 -11.76
N TYR A 108 4.95 4.45 -10.52
CA TYR A 108 5.35 3.54 -9.46
C TYR A 108 4.24 3.46 -8.41
N PHE A 109 4.29 2.46 -7.57
CA PHE A 109 3.39 2.31 -6.43
C PHE A 109 4.23 2.19 -5.16
N ASP A 110 4.86 3.30 -4.77
CA ASP A 110 5.83 3.35 -3.67
C ASP A 110 5.16 3.59 -2.30
N SER A 111 3.87 3.90 -2.30
CA SER A 111 3.07 4.07 -1.07
C SER A 111 2.87 2.76 -0.33
N SER A 112 2.52 2.86 0.96
CA SER A 112 2.01 1.72 1.73
C SER A 112 0.48 1.68 1.71
N ALA A 113 -0.06 0.47 1.69
CA ALA A 113 -1.49 0.26 1.76
C ALA A 113 -2.06 0.59 3.15
N LEU A 114 -3.27 1.11 3.18
CA LEU A 114 -4.11 1.14 4.36
C LEU A 114 -5.33 0.24 4.14
N VAL A 115 -5.79 -0.41 5.20
CA VAL A 115 -7.04 -1.18 5.18
C VAL A 115 -7.95 -0.67 6.29
N ASP A 116 -9.11 -0.17 5.91
CA ASP A 116 -10.18 0.09 6.87
C ASP A 116 -10.82 -1.25 7.26
N ALA A 117 -10.49 -1.73 8.45
CA ALA A 117 -10.97 -3.00 8.96
C ALA A 117 -12.50 -3.04 9.17
N ALA A 118 -13.12 -1.89 9.45
CA ALA A 118 -14.55 -1.81 9.70
C ALA A 118 -15.37 -1.98 8.41
N THR A 119 -14.86 -1.45 7.31
CA THR A 119 -15.55 -1.50 6.01
C THR A 119 -14.92 -2.52 5.05
N ASP A 120 -13.81 -3.17 5.43
CA ASP A 120 -13.04 -4.07 4.58
C ASP A 120 -12.62 -3.40 3.25
N THR A 121 -12.13 -2.17 3.35
CA THR A 121 -11.75 -1.35 2.20
C THR A 121 -10.23 -1.15 2.18
N LEU A 122 -9.61 -1.58 1.09
CA LEU A 122 -8.21 -1.27 0.78
C LEU A 122 -8.15 0.16 0.24
N ILE A 123 -7.24 0.96 0.77
CA ILE A 123 -6.97 2.33 0.36
C ILE A 123 -5.51 2.40 -0.08
N TYR A 124 -5.27 2.83 -1.32
CA TYR A 124 -3.93 2.87 -1.88
C TYR A 124 -3.71 4.11 -2.75
N PRO A 125 -2.83 5.02 -2.35
CA PRO A 125 -2.39 6.12 -3.22
C PRO A 125 -1.45 5.60 -4.31
N GLY A 126 -1.62 6.07 -5.53
CA GLY A 126 -0.79 5.68 -6.65
C GLY A 126 -0.07 6.86 -7.30
N GLU A 127 1.17 6.66 -7.66
CA GLU A 127 1.94 7.66 -8.43
C GLU A 127 1.32 7.92 -9.82
N ASN A 128 0.41 7.05 -10.25
CA ASN A 128 -0.42 7.31 -11.43
C ASN A 128 -1.48 8.41 -11.24
N GLY A 129 -1.55 9.04 -10.07
CA GLY A 129 -2.47 10.10 -9.72
C GLY A 129 -3.87 9.62 -9.31
N ILE A 130 -4.00 8.35 -8.98
CA ILE A 130 -5.26 7.75 -8.55
C ILE A 130 -5.14 7.31 -7.09
N LEU A 131 -6.06 7.76 -6.25
CA LEU A 131 -6.31 7.16 -4.96
C LEU A 131 -7.35 6.05 -5.15
N TYR A 132 -6.93 4.81 -4.94
CA TYR A 132 -7.80 3.64 -5.02
C TYR A 132 -8.48 3.37 -3.69
N LEU A 133 -9.80 3.15 -3.71
CA LEU A 133 -10.56 2.62 -2.59
C LEU A 133 -11.30 1.38 -3.10
N ILE A 134 -10.93 0.22 -2.60
CA ILE A 134 -11.37 -1.07 -3.13
C ILE A 134 -12.00 -1.88 -2.01
N LYS A 135 -13.29 -2.19 -2.12
CA LYS A 135 -13.96 -3.14 -1.24
C LYS A 135 -13.42 -4.54 -1.52
N LEU A 136 -12.78 -5.16 -0.53
CA LEU A 136 -12.12 -6.45 -0.72
C LEU A 136 -13.06 -7.64 -0.65
N ASN A 137 -14.14 -7.55 0.13
CA ASN A 137 -15.04 -8.67 0.44
C ASN A 137 -14.25 -9.91 0.90
N THR A 138 -13.43 -9.69 1.93
CA THR A 138 -12.51 -10.69 2.46
C THR A 138 -13.26 -11.77 3.24
N SER A 139 -12.89 -13.03 3.01
CA SER A 139 -13.31 -14.17 3.81
C SER A 139 -12.08 -14.94 4.27
N TYR A 140 -11.92 -15.10 5.58
CA TYR A 140 -10.82 -15.85 6.18
C TYR A 140 -11.34 -16.81 7.26
N ASP A 141 -11.00 -18.07 7.11
CA ASP A 141 -11.28 -19.11 8.11
C ASP A 141 -9.95 -19.74 8.57
N PRO A 142 -9.47 -19.38 9.78
CA PRO A 142 -8.19 -19.88 10.28
C PRO A 142 -8.23 -21.39 10.60
N GLU A 143 -9.41 -21.96 10.94
CA GLU A 143 -9.54 -23.39 11.23
C GLU A 143 -9.47 -24.23 9.96
N ALA A 144 -10.11 -23.76 8.89
CA ALA A 144 -10.04 -24.39 7.58
C ALA A 144 -8.76 -24.03 6.79
N GLY A 145 -8.01 -23.01 7.23
CA GLY A 145 -6.85 -22.49 6.51
C GLY A 145 -7.21 -21.92 5.15
N THR A 146 -8.40 -21.30 5.01
CA THR A 146 -8.88 -20.76 3.74
C THR A 146 -8.97 -19.24 3.79
N LEU A 147 -8.51 -18.62 2.70
CA LEU A 147 -8.54 -17.18 2.52
C LEU A 147 -8.99 -16.85 1.10
N SER A 148 -9.88 -15.90 0.95
CA SER A 148 -10.31 -15.39 -0.35
C SER A 148 -10.68 -13.90 -0.27
N ILE A 149 -10.59 -13.22 -1.41
CA ILE A 149 -11.14 -11.88 -1.62
C ILE A 149 -11.98 -11.88 -2.90
N ASN A 150 -12.96 -10.98 -2.96
CA ASN A 150 -13.77 -10.75 -4.16
C ASN A 150 -13.96 -9.23 -4.36
N PRO A 151 -12.89 -8.52 -4.84
CA PRO A 151 -12.90 -7.07 -4.93
C PRO A 151 -14.05 -6.54 -5.79
N ASP A 152 -14.77 -5.56 -5.26
CA ASP A 152 -15.81 -4.81 -5.96
C ASP A 152 -15.84 -3.34 -5.52
N HIS A 153 -16.80 -2.55 -5.97
CA HIS A 153 -16.96 -1.13 -5.61
C HIS A 153 -15.64 -0.36 -5.63
N ILE A 154 -14.92 -0.43 -6.77
CA ILE A 154 -13.64 0.23 -6.93
C ILE A 154 -13.86 1.70 -7.21
N VAL A 155 -13.51 2.56 -6.25
CA VAL A 155 -13.48 4.00 -6.42
C VAL A 155 -12.08 4.41 -6.84
N LYS A 156 -12.00 5.24 -7.88
CA LYS A 156 -10.77 5.85 -8.40
C LYS A 156 -10.88 7.36 -8.24
N TRP A 157 -10.50 7.86 -7.07
CA TRP A 157 -10.52 9.28 -6.79
C TRP A 157 -9.27 9.96 -7.35
N ARG A 158 -9.42 11.16 -7.92
CA ARG A 158 -8.33 11.92 -8.54
C ARG A 158 -8.44 13.39 -8.20
N TYR A 159 -7.28 14.03 -8.06
CA TYR A 159 -7.16 15.47 -7.94
C TYR A 159 -6.22 16.01 -9.01
N TYR A 160 -6.66 17.00 -9.76
CA TYR A 160 -5.87 17.58 -10.84
C TYR A 160 -4.90 18.67 -10.38
N GLY A 161 -5.00 19.10 -9.12
CA GLY A 161 -4.14 20.10 -8.54
C GLY A 161 -4.26 21.49 -9.16
N THR A 162 -3.44 22.39 -8.67
CA THR A 162 -3.32 23.76 -9.19
C THR A 162 -2.14 23.93 -10.15
N ARG A 163 -1.25 22.94 -10.22
CA ARG A 163 0.00 22.98 -11.01
C ARG A 163 -0.08 22.20 -12.32
N THR A 164 -1.24 22.13 -12.94
CA THR A 164 -1.48 21.40 -14.20
C THR A 164 -0.63 21.86 -15.38
N SER A 165 -0.03 23.05 -15.30
CA SER A 165 0.85 23.59 -16.35
C SER A 165 2.27 23.01 -16.37
N VAL A 166 2.69 22.25 -15.34
CA VAL A 166 4.07 21.76 -15.19
C VAL A 166 4.26 20.28 -15.51
N GLY A 167 3.23 19.61 -16.00
CA GLY A 167 3.32 18.22 -16.46
C GLY A 167 2.68 17.23 -15.51
N SER A 168 2.48 16.02 -16.01
CA SER A 168 1.75 14.95 -15.29
C SER A 168 2.48 14.42 -14.06
N TYR A 169 3.79 14.59 -13.94
CA TYR A 169 4.58 14.20 -12.77
C TYR A 169 3.99 14.74 -11.47
N TRP A 170 3.57 16.00 -11.47
CA TRP A 170 3.03 16.70 -10.30
C TRP A 170 1.67 16.19 -9.81
N LEU A 171 1.08 15.24 -10.53
CA LEU A 171 -0.21 14.65 -10.19
C LEU A 171 -0.09 13.29 -9.50
N GLY A 172 1.12 12.78 -9.32
CA GLY A 172 1.38 11.52 -8.66
C GLY A 172 1.24 11.61 -7.14
N MET A 173 0.90 10.49 -6.48
CA MET A 173 0.88 10.34 -5.03
C MET A 173 1.88 9.25 -4.66
N GLU A 174 3.05 9.64 -4.18
CA GLU A 174 4.13 8.74 -3.75
C GLU A 174 4.09 8.49 -2.24
N ASP A 175 3.42 9.38 -1.49
CA ASP A 175 3.25 9.27 -0.06
C ASP A 175 2.28 8.15 0.31
N SER A 176 2.44 7.61 1.52
CA SER A 176 1.37 6.84 2.15
C SER A 176 0.35 7.79 2.79
N ALA A 177 -0.93 7.43 2.72
CA ALA A 177 -1.97 8.24 3.33
C ALA A 177 -2.01 8.04 4.86
N ALA A 178 -2.56 9.01 5.57
CA ALA A 178 -2.98 8.88 6.96
C ALA A 178 -4.49 9.02 7.07
N ILE A 179 -5.10 8.33 8.06
CA ILE A 179 -6.54 8.38 8.29
C ILE A 179 -6.80 8.75 9.76
N TYR A 180 -7.69 9.71 9.97
CA TYR A 180 -8.20 10.07 11.27
C TYR A 180 -9.67 10.48 11.19
N ASP A 181 -10.52 9.90 12.03
CA ASP A 181 -11.94 10.24 12.20
C ASP A 181 -12.73 10.34 10.86
N GLY A 182 -12.51 9.40 9.95
CA GLY A 182 -13.18 9.36 8.64
C GLY A 182 -12.62 10.35 7.60
N TYR A 183 -11.50 10.98 7.90
CA TYR A 183 -10.77 11.83 6.97
C TYR A 183 -9.45 11.19 6.57
N LEU A 184 -9.14 11.28 5.29
CA LEU A 184 -7.86 10.86 4.73
C LEU A 184 -7.01 12.07 4.39
N PHE A 185 -5.73 11.99 4.72
CA PHE A 185 -4.72 13.00 4.43
C PHE A 185 -3.68 12.39 3.50
N ILE A 186 -3.39 13.07 2.41
CA ILE A 186 -2.44 12.64 1.38
C ILE A 186 -1.83 13.84 0.69
N ALA A 187 -0.55 13.77 0.34
CA ALA A 187 0.07 14.76 -0.50
C ALA A 187 0.31 14.23 -1.92
N ASP A 188 0.51 15.13 -2.87
CA ASP A 188 0.92 14.82 -4.23
C ASP A 188 2.29 15.44 -4.56
N ASN A 189 2.89 15.01 -5.66
CA ASN A 189 4.18 15.53 -6.13
C ASN A 189 4.10 17.02 -6.53
N GLY A 190 2.92 17.59 -6.62
CA GLY A 190 2.68 19.01 -6.87
C GLY A 190 2.72 19.88 -5.63
N GLY A 191 2.94 19.28 -4.44
CA GLY A 191 2.93 19.99 -3.17
C GLY A 191 1.53 20.33 -2.68
N ASN A 192 0.52 19.54 -3.02
CA ASN A 192 -0.83 19.70 -2.50
C ASN A 192 -1.05 18.68 -1.38
N LEU A 193 -1.03 19.14 -0.13
CA LEU A 193 -1.52 18.34 0.99
C LEU A 193 -3.04 18.44 1.01
N MET A 194 -3.71 17.31 0.88
CA MET A 194 -5.15 17.20 0.71
C MET A 194 -5.82 16.53 1.91
N CYS A 195 -7.00 16.99 2.26
CA CYS A 195 -7.90 16.33 3.20
C CYS A 195 -9.16 15.89 2.45
N LEU A 196 -9.43 14.58 2.45
CA LEU A 196 -10.59 13.96 1.82
C LEU A 196 -11.51 13.38 2.88
N ASN A 197 -12.81 13.65 2.79
CA ASN A 197 -13.81 12.96 3.60
C ASN A 197 -14.10 11.60 2.98
N LEU A 198 -13.81 10.52 3.68
CA LEU A 198 -13.96 9.14 3.17
C LEU A 198 -15.42 8.70 3.01
N ASN A 199 -16.36 9.31 3.74
CA ASN A 199 -17.78 8.97 3.63
C ASN A 199 -18.44 9.58 2.39
N THR A 200 -18.00 10.79 2.01
CA THR A 200 -18.60 11.54 0.88
C THR A 200 -17.71 11.57 -0.35
N LEU A 201 -16.43 11.20 -0.21
CA LEU A 201 -15.37 11.31 -1.22
C LEU A 201 -15.16 12.75 -1.73
N GLN A 202 -15.54 13.73 -0.90
CA GLN A 202 -15.36 15.14 -1.21
C GLN A 202 -14.07 15.67 -0.61
N LEU A 203 -13.35 16.45 -1.41
CA LEU A 203 -12.22 17.24 -0.94
C LEU A 203 -12.70 18.27 0.07
N VAL A 204 -12.13 18.24 1.28
CA VAL A 204 -12.47 19.16 2.37
C VAL A 204 -11.63 20.41 2.27
N TRP A 205 -10.32 20.23 2.11
CA TRP A 205 -9.38 21.33 1.89
C TRP A 205 -8.11 20.83 1.19
N VAL A 206 -7.40 21.78 0.59
CA VAL A 206 -6.05 21.61 0.05
C VAL A 206 -5.16 22.69 0.62
N GLN A 207 -3.98 22.30 1.06
CA GLN A 207 -2.92 23.21 1.49
C GLN A 207 -1.74 23.07 0.53
N ASP A 208 -1.33 24.18 -0.07
CA ASP A 208 -0.08 24.24 -0.85
C ASP A 208 1.12 24.22 0.11
N VAL A 209 1.95 23.18 0.00
CA VAL A 209 3.20 23.02 0.77
C VAL A 209 4.44 23.35 -0.07
N LEU A 210 4.23 23.94 -1.24
CA LEU A 210 5.19 24.60 -2.12
C LEU A 210 6.09 23.69 -2.95
N ASP A 211 6.32 22.45 -2.57
CA ASP A 211 7.23 21.54 -3.26
C ASP A 211 6.71 20.10 -3.22
N ASP A 212 7.36 19.24 -4.00
CA ASP A 212 7.13 17.80 -3.99
C ASP A 212 7.15 17.24 -2.56
N SER A 213 6.21 16.36 -2.27
CA SER A 213 6.08 15.75 -0.96
C SER A 213 6.12 14.23 -1.10
N ASN A 214 7.10 13.62 -0.40
CA ASN A 214 7.32 12.17 -0.35
C ASN A 214 7.27 11.66 1.09
N SER A 215 6.47 12.29 1.94
CA SER A 215 6.42 12.03 3.37
C SER A 215 4.98 11.81 3.85
N THR A 216 4.76 10.70 4.54
CA THR A 216 3.45 10.35 5.10
C THR A 216 3.02 11.36 6.19
N PRO A 217 1.80 11.91 6.14
CA PRO A 217 1.23 12.71 7.22
C PRO A 217 1.10 11.89 8.53
N VAL A 218 1.31 12.54 9.68
CA VAL A 218 1.20 11.91 11.00
C VAL A 218 0.33 12.73 11.93
#